data_5c974139ebc0f924f15b405bb5388ffc
#
_entry.id   5c974139ebc0f924f15b405bb5388ffc
#
_cell.length_a   1.000
_cell.length_b   1.000
_cell.length_c   1.000
_cell.angle_alpha   90.00
_cell.angle_beta   90.00
_cell.angle_gamma   90.00
#
_symmetry.space_group_name_H-M   'P 1'
#
loop_
_entity.id
_entity.type
_entity.pdbx_description
1 polymer ?
#
loop_
_entity_poly.entity_id
_entity_poly.type
_entity_poly.pdbx_seq_one_letter_code
_entity_poly.pdbx_strand_id
1 'polypeptide(L)'
;QKEGLMLNSMTGFGRCELSNEACKISVEMKSVNHRYLDLNIKMPRRFNMLEGQVRNLLKQYMQRGKVDVFITYEDYISSDYTLKYNKDLAAEYLRYLNQMAEEFHLENDIRVTALSRYPEVLSMEEQSVDEEELWKLLSDPLKEACTKFVETRTREGNHLKEDLLAKLEGLDQKVSLVEERSPQVVLAYREKLEQKVHELLEDSQIDDNRIAAEVILFSDKICNDEETVRLHSHIHGMQKILQESEGIGRKMDFMAQEMNREANTILSKSNDLEVSNLSLIHI
;
A
#
# COMPACT_ATOMS: atom_id res chain seq x y z
N GLN A 1 -17.59 24.60 2.73
CA GLN A 1 -17.05 23.67 3.73
C GLN A 1 -15.84 23.00 3.08
N LYS A 2 -14.64 23.30 3.59
CA LYS A 2 -13.42 22.58 3.20
C LYS A 2 -13.56 21.17 3.80
N GLU A 3 -13.94 20.19 3.01
CA GLU A 3 -13.75 18.78 3.36
C GLU A 3 -12.28 18.61 3.72
N GLY A 4 -12.01 18.19 4.96
CA GLY A 4 -10.65 18.02 5.44
C GLY A 4 -9.94 17.04 4.52
N LEU A 5 -8.83 17.49 3.96
CA LEU A 5 -7.98 16.72 3.06
C LEU A 5 -7.60 15.39 3.74
N MET A 6 -8.18 14.30 3.25
CA MET A 6 -8.01 12.96 3.84
C MET A 6 -6.77 12.29 3.29
N LEU A 7 -5.94 11.79 4.17
CA LEU A 7 -4.78 10.99 3.82
C LEU A 7 -5.22 9.57 3.50
N ASN A 8 -4.83 9.05 2.33
CA ASN A 8 -5.15 7.68 1.94
C ASN A 8 -3.92 6.79 2.07
N SER A 9 -4.05 5.69 2.81
CA SER A 9 -3.07 4.61 2.78
C SER A 9 -2.99 3.97 1.39
N MET A 10 -1.86 3.36 1.04
CA MET A 10 -1.72 2.58 -0.19
C MET A 10 -2.23 1.15 -0.03
N THR A 11 -2.35 0.66 1.20
CA THR A 11 -2.99 -0.61 1.52
C THR A 11 -4.49 -0.39 1.70
N GLY A 12 -5.29 -1.34 1.25
CA GLY A 12 -6.73 -1.27 1.36
C GLY A 12 -7.40 -2.58 0.99
N PHE A 13 -8.61 -2.73 1.49
CA PHE A 13 -9.48 -3.87 1.24
C PHE A 13 -10.91 -3.40 1.04
N GLY A 14 -11.57 -3.93 0.00
CA GLY A 14 -12.99 -3.72 -0.23
C GLY A 14 -13.64 -5.02 -0.70
N ARG A 15 -14.80 -5.35 -0.17
CA ARG A 15 -15.59 -6.49 -0.60
C ARG A 15 -17.06 -6.12 -0.64
N CYS A 16 -17.70 -6.50 -1.74
CA CYS A 16 -19.14 -6.49 -1.87
C CYS A 16 -19.61 -7.84 -2.39
N GLU A 17 -20.71 -8.30 -1.85
CA GLU A 17 -21.37 -9.53 -2.24
C GLU A 17 -22.84 -9.22 -2.44
N LEU A 18 -23.34 -9.47 -3.64
CA LEU A 18 -24.73 -9.29 -4.01
C LEU A 18 -25.28 -10.65 -4.41
N SER A 19 -26.32 -11.08 -3.72
CA SER A 19 -27.02 -12.33 -4.02
C SER A 19 -28.50 -12.03 -4.21
N ASN A 20 -29.07 -12.57 -5.28
CA ASN A 20 -30.50 -12.57 -5.56
C ASN A 20 -30.95 -14.02 -5.83
N GLU A 21 -32.22 -14.20 -6.21
CA GLU A 21 -32.76 -15.53 -6.52
C GLU A 21 -32.13 -16.17 -7.78
N ALA A 22 -31.53 -15.36 -8.65
CA ALA A 22 -30.99 -15.80 -9.92
C ALA A 22 -29.48 -16.05 -9.90
N CYS A 23 -28.72 -15.22 -9.16
CA CYS A 23 -27.27 -15.28 -9.18
C CYS A 23 -26.65 -14.67 -7.92
N LYS A 24 -25.36 -14.99 -7.72
CA LYS A 24 -24.50 -14.39 -6.73
C LYS A 24 -23.27 -13.78 -7.39
N ILE A 25 -23.01 -12.51 -7.12
CA ILE A 25 -21.79 -11.81 -7.54
C ILE A 25 -21.01 -11.39 -6.31
N SER A 26 -19.72 -11.69 -6.29
CA SER A 26 -18.82 -11.18 -5.27
C SER A 26 -17.67 -10.44 -5.93
N VAL A 27 -17.37 -9.24 -5.43
CA VAL A 27 -16.23 -8.41 -5.84
C VAL A 27 -15.36 -8.21 -4.64
N GLU A 28 -14.12 -8.64 -4.73
CA GLU A 28 -13.10 -8.45 -3.69
C GLU A 28 -11.92 -7.69 -4.28
N MET A 29 -11.43 -6.71 -3.53
CA MET A 29 -10.33 -5.83 -3.95
C MET A 29 -9.31 -5.72 -2.85
N LYS A 30 -8.02 -5.87 -3.20
CA LYS A 30 -6.88 -5.70 -2.29
C LYS A 30 -5.83 -4.84 -2.95
N SER A 31 -5.21 -3.95 -2.19
CA SER A 31 -4.09 -3.16 -2.68
C SER A 31 -2.86 -3.23 -1.80
N VAL A 32 -1.70 -3.08 -2.46
CA VAL A 32 -0.40 -2.93 -1.82
C VAL A 32 0.32 -1.73 -2.39
N ASN A 33 1.36 -1.27 -1.68
CA ASN A 33 2.16 -0.14 -2.12
C ASN A 33 2.82 -0.43 -3.47
N HIS A 34 2.59 0.46 -4.43
CA HIS A 34 3.25 0.42 -5.74
C HIS A 34 3.41 1.83 -6.31
N ARG A 35 4.47 2.04 -7.12
CA ARG A 35 4.82 3.35 -7.67
C ARG A 35 3.77 3.88 -8.65
N TYR A 36 3.16 3.00 -9.44
CA TYR A 36 2.15 3.30 -10.46
C TYR A 36 0.86 2.58 -10.13
N LEU A 37 -0.22 2.93 -10.84
CA LEU A 37 -1.46 2.16 -10.79
C LEU A 37 -1.29 0.90 -11.64
N ASP A 38 -1.29 -0.25 -10.98
CA ASP A 38 -1.26 -1.57 -11.61
C ASP A 38 -2.54 -2.32 -11.21
N LEU A 39 -3.39 -2.60 -12.18
CA LEU A 39 -4.69 -3.26 -11.98
C LEU A 39 -4.62 -4.68 -12.53
N ASN A 40 -4.66 -5.66 -11.65
CA ASN A 40 -4.78 -7.07 -11.97
C ASN A 40 -6.22 -7.53 -11.71
N ILE A 41 -6.98 -7.73 -12.78
CA ILE A 41 -8.40 -8.07 -12.70
C ILE A 41 -8.57 -9.54 -13.07
N LYS A 42 -9.15 -10.32 -12.16
CA LYS A 42 -9.51 -11.71 -12.38
C LYS A 42 -11.03 -11.82 -12.35
N MET A 43 -11.61 -12.30 -13.45
CA MET A 43 -13.06 -12.42 -13.60
C MET A 43 -13.41 -13.68 -14.41
N PRO A 44 -14.66 -14.20 -14.31
CA PRO A 44 -15.14 -15.28 -15.15
C PRO A 44 -15.15 -14.89 -16.62
N ARG A 45 -14.95 -15.86 -17.53
CA ARG A 45 -14.85 -15.63 -18.99
C ARG A 45 -15.99 -14.82 -19.58
N ARG A 46 -17.22 -15.03 -19.09
CA ARG A 46 -18.41 -14.31 -19.53
C ARG A 46 -18.36 -12.79 -19.32
N PHE A 47 -17.53 -12.29 -18.40
CA PHE A 47 -17.32 -10.87 -18.13
C PHE A 47 -16.12 -10.27 -18.84
N ASN A 48 -15.33 -11.05 -19.60
CA ASN A 48 -14.10 -10.55 -20.23
C ASN A 48 -14.35 -9.37 -21.17
N MET A 49 -15.52 -9.32 -21.83
CA MET A 49 -15.92 -8.20 -22.67
C MET A 49 -16.03 -6.87 -21.89
N LEU A 50 -16.32 -6.93 -20.59
CA LEU A 50 -16.47 -5.78 -19.69
C LEU A 50 -15.15 -5.30 -19.07
N GLU A 51 -14.00 -5.97 -19.31
CA GLU A 51 -12.72 -5.62 -18.68
C GLU A 51 -12.37 -4.13 -18.85
N GLY A 52 -12.61 -3.58 -20.03
CA GLY A 52 -12.37 -2.16 -20.32
C GLY A 52 -13.22 -1.23 -19.45
N GLN A 53 -14.51 -1.55 -19.30
CA GLN A 53 -15.45 -0.77 -18.48
C GLN A 53 -15.10 -0.86 -16.99
N VAL A 54 -14.79 -2.08 -16.50
CA VAL A 54 -14.32 -2.32 -15.13
C VAL A 54 -13.05 -1.50 -14.84
N ARG A 55 -12.07 -1.56 -15.73
CA ARG A 55 -10.80 -0.84 -15.60
C ARG A 55 -11.00 0.68 -15.57
N ASN A 56 -11.90 1.19 -16.40
CA ASN A 56 -12.23 2.62 -16.43
C ASN A 56 -12.92 3.08 -15.15
N LEU A 57 -13.84 2.28 -14.61
CA LEU A 57 -14.52 2.57 -13.35
C LEU A 57 -13.52 2.56 -12.18
N LEU A 58 -12.64 1.57 -12.10
CA LEU A 58 -11.63 1.48 -11.05
C LEU A 58 -10.69 2.70 -11.03
N LYS A 59 -10.30 3.22 -12.20
CA LYS A 59 -9.45 4.42 -12.32
C LYS A 59 -10.08 5.69 -11.75
N GLN A 60 -11.39 5.75 -11.60
CA GLN A 60 -12.08 6.89 -10.97
C GLN A 60 -11.90 6.92 -9.45
N TYR A 61 -11.70 5.74 -8.83
CA TYR A 61 -11.56 5.60 -7.38
C TYR A 61 -10.10 5.54 -6.91
N MET A 62 -9.16 5.22 -7.80
CA MET A 62 -7.77 5.01 -7.42
C MET A 62 -6.80 5.46 -8.51
N GLN A 63 -5.73 6.17 -8.08
CA GLN A 63 -4.73 6.74 -8.99
C GLN A 63 -3.37 6.02 -8.87
N ARG A 64 -3.14 5.28 -7.77
CA ARG A 64 -1.85 4.65 -7.46
C ARG A 64 -2.03 3.39 -6.59
N GLY A 65 -1.08 2.46 -6.74
CA GLY A 65 -1.03 1.19 -6.02
C GLY A 65 -1.16 -0.01 -6.97
N LYS A 66 -0.72 -1.17 -6.52
CA LYS A 66 -1.03 -2.44 -7.18
C LYS A 66 -2.32 -2.98 -6.56
N VAL A 67 -3.35 -3.14 -7.38
CA VAL A 67 -4.69 -3.55 -6.95
C VAL A 67 -5.07 -4.85 -7.63
N ASP A 68 -5.26 -5.89 -6.82
CA ASP A 68 -5.82 -7.16 -7.27
C ASP A 68 -7.35 -7.11 -7.06
N VAL A 69 -8.08 -7.35 -8.14
CA VAL A 69 -9.55 -7.38 -8.15
C VAL A 69 -10.01 -8.79 -8.54
N PHE A 70 -10.80 -9.41 -7.68
CA PHE A 70 -11.37 -10.72 -7.90
C PHE A 70 -12.88 -10.58 -8.03
N ILE A 71 -13.41 -10.97 -9.18
CA ILE A 71 -14.84 -11.01 -9.45
C ILE A 71 -15.23 -12.48 -9.58
N THR A 72 -16.20 -12.90 -8.78
CA THR A 72 -16.80 -14.24 -8.88
C THR A 72 -18.27 -14.13 -9.19
N TYR A 73 -18.77 -15.07 -9.97
CA TYR A 73 -20.18 -15.14 -10.37
C TYR A 73 -20.65 -16.60 -10.27
N GLU A 74 -21.75 -16.78 -9.60
CA GLU A 74 -22.46 -18.07 -9.49
C GLU A 74 -23.89 -17.88 -10.02
N ASP A 75 -24.28 -18.69 -11.00
CA ASP A 75 -25.63 -18.70 -11.57
C ASP A 75 -26.44 -19.82 -10.91
N TYR A 76 -27.64 -19.50 -10.43
CA TYR A 76 -28.51 -20.48 -9.77
C TYR A 76 -29.60 -21.03 -10.67
N ILE A 77 -29.92 -20.36 -11.78
CA ILE A 77 -31.09 -20.66 -12.59
C ILE A 77 -30.74 -21.21 -13.96
N SER A 78 -29.71 -20.72 -14.60
CA SER A 78 -29.40 -21.11 -15.96
C SER A 78 -28.36 -22.24 -16.00
N SER A 79 -28.64 -23.28 -16.76
CA SER A 79 -27.56 -24.08 -17.34
C SER A 79 -26.86 -23.20 -18.35
N ASP A 80 -25.62 -22.78 -18.07
CA ASP A 80 -24.80 -21.90 -18.92
C ASP A 80 -24.62 -22.40 -20.35
N TYR A 81 -25.13 -23.58 -20.66
CA TYR A 81 -24.91 -24.27 -21.91
C TYR A 81 -26.21 -24.67 -22.58
N THR A 82 -26.36 -24.32 -23.84
CA THR A 82 -27.32 -24.89 -24.75
C THR A 82 -26.66 -25.91 -25.66
N LEU A 83 -27.29 -27.06 -25.82
CA LEU A 83 -26.85 -28.08 -26.76
C LEU A 83 -27.26 -27.68 -28.18
N LYS A 84 -26.30 -27.44 -29.06
CA LYS A 84 -26.54 -27.15 -30.47
C LYS A 84 -26.29 -28.38 -31.33
N TYR A 85 -27.27 -28.73 -32.15
CA TYR A 85 -27.17 -29.80 -33.12
C TYR A 85 -26.85 -29.25 -34.51
N ASN A 86 -25.71 -29.65 -35.06
CA ASN A 86 -25.29 -29.29 -36.43
C ASN A 86 -25.76 -30.38 -37.40
N LYS A 87 -26.97 -30.15 -37.94
CA LYS A 87 -27.66 -31.08 -38.85
C LYS A 87 -26.85 -31.30 -40.13
N ASP A 88 -26.29 -30.24 -40.69
CA ASP A 88 -25.59 -30.30 -41.99
C ASP A 88 -24.28 -31.09 -41.88
N LEU A 89 -23.55 -30.88 -40.83
CA LEU A 89 -22.33 -31.65 -40.54
C LEU A 89 -22.61 -33.14 -40.25
N ALA A 90 -23.68 -33.41 -39.50
CA ALA A 90 -24.12 -34.77 -39.27
C ALA A 90 -24.50 -35.51 -40.57
N ALA A 91 -25.15 -34.83 -41.48
CA ALA A 91 -25.50 -35.36 -42.80
C ALA A 91 -24.23 -35.64 -43.65
N GLU A 92 -23.23 -34.78 -43.61
CA GLU A 92 -21.93 -34.99 -44.26
C GLU A 92 -21.20 -36.21 -43.71
N TYR A 93 -21.11 -36.37 -42.37
CA TYR A 93 -20.55 -37.55 -41.75
C TYR A 93 -21.27 -38.83 -42.23
N LEU A 94 -22.60 -38.83 -42.21
CA LEU A 94 -23.35 -40.01 -42.67
C LEU A 94 -23.08 -40.33 -44.15
N ARG A 95 -22.98 -39.31 -45.00
CA ARG A 95 -22.68 -39.47 -46.43
C ARG A 95 -21.33 -40.14 -46.65
N TYR A 96 -20.28 -39.65 -45.98
CA TYR A 96 -18.93 -40.19 -46.14
C TYR A 96 -18.80 -41.58 -45.51
N LEU A 97 -19.45 -41.84 -44.40
CA LEU A 97 -19.42 -43.16 -43.77
C LEU A 97 -20.13 -44.22 -44.60
N ASN A 98 -21.25 -43.89 -45.27
CA ASN A 98 -21.91 -44.74 -46.23
C ASN A 98 -21.01 -45.01 -47.46
N GLN A 99 -20.38 -43.98 -47.99
CA GLN A 99 -19.45 -44.11 -49.12
C GLN A 99 -18.25 -45.01 -48.75
N MET A 100 -17.68 -44.83 -47.54
CA MET A 100 -16.60 -45.71 -47.06
C MET A 100 -17.05 -47.18 -46.91
N ALA A 101 -18.27 -47.40 -46.38
CA ALA A 101 -18.82 -48.73 -46.25
C ALA A 101 -18.98 -49.44 -47.61
N GLU A 102 -19.46 -48.74 -48.61
CA GLU A 102 -19.57 -49.24 -49.98
C GLU A 102 -18.20 -49.49 -50.66
N GLU A 103 -17.29 -48.53 -50.55
CA GLU A 103 -15.98 -48.59 -51.19
C GLU A 103 -15.08 -49.71 -50.66
N PHE A 104 -15.15 -49.92 -49.35
CA PHE A 104 -14.33 -50.96 -48.68
C PHE A 104 -15.07 -52.25 -48.30
N HIS A 105 -16.32 -52.41 -48.77
CA HIS A 105 -17.19 -53.53 -48.47
C HIS A 105 -17.35 -53.86 -46.96
N LEU A 106 -17.51 -52.79 -46.15
CA LEU A 106 -17.69 -52.86 -44.70
C LEU A 106 -19.17 -52.76 -44.32
N GLU A 107 -19.54 -53.41 -43.22
CA GLU A 107 -20.88 -53.19 -42.65
C GLU A 107 -20.96 -51.80 -42.01
N ASN A 108 -22.01 -51.07 -42.35
CA ASN A 108 -22.27 -49.79 -41.71
C ASN A 108 -23.09 -50.00 -40.43
N ASP A 109 -22.39 -49.89 -39.28
CA ASP A 109 -22.99 -50.07 -37.95
C ASP A 109 -23.25 -48.75 -37.23
N ILE A 110 -23.37 -47.64 -37.96
CA ILE A 110 -23.57 -46.30 -37.38
C ILE A 110 -24.87 -46.23 -36.58
N ARG A 111 -24.69 -45.91 -35.30
CA ARG A 111 -25.82 -45.67 -34.39
C ARG A 111 -25.90 -44.16 -34.07
N VAL A 112 -27.07 -43.67 -33.69
CA VAL A 112 -27.29 -42.28 -33.29
C VAL A 112 -26.28 -41.86 -32.18
N THR A 113 -26.00 -42.74 -31.25
CA THR A 113 -25.01 -42.51 -30.18
C THR A 113 -23.56 -42.37 -30.70
N ALA A 114 -23.20 -43.00 -31.81
CA ALA A 114 -21.89 -42.84 -32.44
C ALA A 114 -21.85 -41.49 -33.19
N LEU A 115 -22.87 -41.21 -33.98
CA LEU A 115 -22.99 -39.98 -34.73
C LEU A 115 -22.99 -38.75 -33.83
N SER A 116 -23.66 -38.78 -32.69
CA SER A 116 -23.70 -37.68 -31.72
C SER A 116 -22.34 -37.36 -31.08
N ARG A 117 -21.39 -38.30 -31.13
CA ARG A 117 -20.02 -38.13 -30.56
C ARG A 117 -18.99 -37.62 -31.57
N TYR A 118 -19.35 -37.54 -32.87
CA TYR A 118 -18.43 -36.99 -33.84
C TYR A 118 -18.24 -35.49 -33.57
N PRO A 119 -17.01 -34.94 -33.82
CA PRO A 119 -16.69 -33.57 -33.59
C PRO A 119 -17.72 -32.62 -34.19
N GLU A 120 -18.13 -31.60 -33.41
CA GLU A 120 -19.02 -30.52 -33.82
C GLU A 120 -20.45 -30.95 -34.26
N VAL A 121 -20.81 -32.20 -34.17
CA VAL A 121 -22.20 -32.69 -34.44
C VAL A 121 -23.14 -32.25 -33.32
N LEU A 122 -22.69 -32.39 -32.08
CA LEU A 122 -23.31 -31.81 -30.88
C LEU A 122 -22.26 -30.94 -30.19
N SER A 123 -22.49 -29.65 -30.11
CA SER A 123 -21.65 -28.70 -29.41
C SER A 123 -22.42 -28.07 -28.24
N MET A 124 -21.72 -27.81 -27.13
CA MET A 124 -22.26 -27.00 -26.05
C MET A 124 -21.88 -25.55 -26.33
N GLU A 125 -22.86 -24.70 -26.56
CA GLU A 125 -22.65 -23.26 -26.71
C GLU A 125 -23.06 -22.57 -25.42
N GLU A 126 -22.20 -21.66 -24.92
CA GLU A 126 -22.57 -20.76 -23.84
C GLU A 126 -23.65 -19.80 -24.35
N GLN A 127 -24.70 -19.56 -23.57
CA GLN A 127 -25.71 -18.58 -23.91
C GLN A 127 -25.06 -17.19 -23.99
N SER A 128 -25.24 -16.51 -25.12
CA SER A 128 -24.85 -15.11 -25.25
C SER A 128 -25.72 -14.24 -24.34
N VAL A 129 -25.16 -13.73 -23.28
CA VAL A 129 -25.83 -12.76 -22.41
C VAL A 129 -25.55 -11.37 -22.95
N ASP A 130 -26.53 -10.49 -22.87
CA ASP A 130 -26.40 -9.09 -23.31
C ASP A 130 -25.34 -8.38 -22.45
N GLU A 131 -24.39 -7.70 -23.10
CA GLU A 131 -23.33 -6.94 -22.45
C GLU A 131 -23.89 -5.88 -21.48
N GLU A 132 -24.99 -5.23 -21.85
CA GLU A 132 -25.61 -4.20 -21.02
C GLU A 132 -26.23 -4.80 -19.74
N GLU A 133 -26.83 -5.98 -19.83
CA GLU A 133 -27.36 -6.68 -18.66
C GLU A 133 -26.28 -7.13 -17.71
N LEU A 134 -25.20 -7.70 -18.23
CA LEU A 134 -24.03 -8.10 -17.44
C LEU A 134 -23.39 -6.89 -16.76
N TRP A 135 -23.29 -5.77 -17.47
CA TRP A 135 -22.74 -4.55 -16.88
C TRP A 135 -23.62 -4.01 -15.74
N LYS A 136 -24.93 -4.00 -15.89
CA LYS A 136 -25.86 -3.60 -14.82
C LYS A 136 -25.71 -4.47 -13.58
N LEU A 137 -25.58 -5.78 -13.76
CA LEU A 137 -25.36 -6.73 -12.66
C LEU A 137 -24.03 -6.51 -11.93
N LEU A 138 -22.96 -6.16 -12.67
CA LEU A 138 -21.62 -6.01 -12.11
C LEU A 138 -21.33 -4.61 -11.57
N SER A 139 -21.91 -3.56 -12.18
CA SER A 139 -21.57 -2.16 -11.89
C SER A 139 -21.84 -1.76 -10.44
N ASP A 140 -22.96 -2.19 -9.86
CA ASP A 140 -23.35 -1.79 -8.51
C ASP A 140 -22.49 -2.47 -7.43
N PRO A 141 -22.29 -3.81 -7.43
CA PRO A 141 -21.36 -4.43 -6.49
C PRO A 141 -19.90 -3.95 -6.66
N LEU A 142 -19.49 -3.61 -7.89
CA LEU A 142 -18.16 -3.07 -8.14
C LEU A 142 -18.00 -1.67 -7.53
N LYS A 143 -18.97 -0.76 -7.70
CA LYS A 143 -18.97 0.57 -7.07
C LYS A 143 -18.97 0.49 -5.55
N GLU A 144 -19.78 -0.40 -4.99
CA GLU A 144 -19.85 -0.59 -3.54
C GLU A 144 -18.53 -1.13 -2.99
N ALA A 145 -17.90 -2.11 -3.67
CA ALA A 145 -16.58 -2.60 -3.32
C ALA A 145 -15.52 -1.49 -3.39
N CYS A 146 -15.56 -0.63 -4.43
CA CYS A 146 -14.70 0.54 -4.55
C CYS A 146 -14.89 1.53 -3.39
N THR A 147 -16.12 1.82 -3.00
CA THR A 147 -16.44 2.71 -1.89
C THR A 147 -15.84 2.17 -0.58
N LYS A 148 -16.11 0.92 -0.24
CA LYS A 148 -15.55 0.25 0.94
C LYS A 148 -14.01 0.21 0.93
N PHE A 149 -13.45 0.01 -0.26
CA PHE A 149 -12.00 0.04 -0.47
C PHE A 149 -11.40 1.42 -0.17
N VAL A 150 -12.01 2.50 -0.68
CA VAL A 150 -11.58 3.87 -0.39
C VAL A 150 -11.75 4.21 1.09
N GLU A 151 -12.87 3.86 1.70
CA GLU A 151 -13.14 4.04 3.14
C GLU A 151 -12.06 3.36 4.00
N THR A 152 -11.68 2.14 3.67
CA THR A 152 -10.62 1.41 4.38
C THR A 152 -9.28 2.13 4.28
N ARG A 153 -8.91 2.59 3.08
CA ARG A 153 -7.68 3.36 2.84
C ARG A 153 -7.67 4.69 3.60
N THR A 154 -8.78 5.37 3.62
CA THR A 154 -8.94 6.65 4.33
C THR A 154 -8.85 6.46 5.84
N ARG A 155 -9.52 5.44 6.38
CA ARG A 155 -9.46 5.12 7.81
C ARG A 155 -8.04 4.78 8.26
N GLU A 156 -7.36 3.94 7.51
CA GLU A 156 -5.97 3.57 7.79
C GLU A 156 -5.03 4.76 7.64
N GLY A 157 -5.20 5.58 6.59
CA GLY A 157 -4.43 6.80 6.38
C GLY A 157 -4.58 7.80 7.54
N ASN A 158 -5.79 7.99 8.05
CA ASN A 158 -6.04 8.86 9.19
C ASN A 158 -5.40 8.31 10.48
N HIS A 159 -5.50 7.01 10.73
CA HIS A 159 -4.86 6.37 11.88
C HIS A 159 -3.33 6.52 11.85
N LEU A 160 -2.71 6.29 10.68
CA LEU A 160 -1.28 6.50 10.49
C LEU A 160 -0.88 7.96 10.68
N LYS A 161 -1.71 8.90 10.23
CA LYS A 161 -1.48 10.34 10.43
C LYS A 161 -1.46 10.72 11.91
N GLU A 162 -2.43 10.22 12.67
CA GLU A 162 -2.51 10.48 14.12
C GLU A 162 -1.30 9.89 14.86
N ASP A 163 -0.90 8.67 14.55
CA ASP A 163 0.29 8.02 15.12
C ASP A 163 1.58 8.80 14.79
N LEU A 164 1.74 9.23 13.53
CA LEU A 164 2.89 10.03 13.13
C LEU A 164 2.92 11.40 13.82
N LEU A 165 1.79 12.08 13.96
CA LEU A 165 1.73 13.36 14.67
C LEU A 165 2.12 13.21 16.15
N ALA A 166 1.62 12.16 16.83
CA ALA A 166 2.00 11.88 18.21
C ALA A 166 3.50 11.58 18.36
N LYS A 167 4.09 10.83 17.42
CA LYS A 167 5.54 10.56 17.41
C LYS A 167 6.36 11.84 17.16
N LEU A 168 5.92 12.70 16.25
CA LEU A 168 6.59 13.98 15.99
C LEU A 168 6.55 14.91 17.21
N GLU A 169 5.44 14.94 17.93
CA GLU A 169 5.33 15.71 19.18
C GLU A 169 6.26 15.13 20.25
N GLY A 170 6.31 13.81 20.41
CA GLY A 170 7.25 13.16 21.33
C GLY A 170 8.72 13.40 20.96
N LEU A 171 9.03 13.50 19.67
CA LEU A 171 10.37 13.86 19.20
C LEU A 171 10.70 15.30 19.53
N ASP A 172 9.78 16.23 19.29
CA ASP A 172 9.94 17.66 19.58
C ASP A 172 10.24 17.90 21.07
N GLN A 173 9.50 17.21 21.96
CA GLN A 173 9.77 17.23 23.41
C GLN A 173 11.18 16.72 23.75
N LYS A 174 11.63 15.65 23.10
CA LYS A 174 13.00 15.12 23.34
C LYS A 174 14.08 16.09 22.87
N VAL A 175 13.87 16.79 21.75
CA VAL A 175 14.81 17.83 21.28
C VAL A 175 14.90 18.95 22.31
N SER A 176 13.77 19.40 22.85
CA SER A 176 13.73 20.40 23.92
C SER A 176 14.48 19.96 25.19
N LEU A 177 14.38 18.68 25.57
CA LEU A 177 15.15 18.12 26.69
C LEU A 177 16.67 18.12 26.41
N VAL A 178 17.10 17.90 25.16
CA VAL A 178 18.51 18.04 24.77
C VAL A 178 18.99 19.49 24.95
N GLU A 179 18.18 20.48 24.53
CA GLU A 179 18.50 21.89 24.68
C GLU A 179 18.62 22.30 26.17
N GLU A 180 17.70 21.85 27.00
CA GLU A 180 17.75 22.09 28.45
C GLU A 180 18.94 21.43 29.14
N ARG A 181 19.35 20.24 28.68
CA ARG A 181 20.47 19.48 29.24
C ARG A 181 21.83 20.01 28.83
N SER A 182 21.97 20.56 27.63
CA SER A 182 23.23 21.01 27.06
C SER A 182 24.04 21.96 27.99
N PRO A 183 23.47 23.01 28.59
CA PRO A 183 24.19 23.87 29.54
C PRO A 183 24.66 23.12 30.81
N GLN A 184 23.85 22.15 31.29
CA GLN A 184 24.17 21.37 32.48
C GLN A 184 25.37 20.44 32.25
N VAL A 185 25.54 19.90 31.06
CA VAL A 185 26.69 19.07 30.66
C VAL A 185 27.99 19.91 30.72
N VAL A 186 27.94 21.15 30.25
CA VAL A 186 29.07 22.06 30.30
C VAL A 186 29.46 22.37 31.75
N LEU A 187 28.48 22.64 32.63
CA LEU A 187 28.73 22.89 34.05
C LEU A 187 29.32 21.68 34.75
N ALA A 188 28.74 20.50 34.54
CA ALA A 188 29.25 19.25 35.11
C ALA A 188 30.68 18.91 34.62
N TYR A 189 30.98 19.22 33.36
CA TYR A 189 32.34 19.06 32.83
C TYR A 189 33.35 20.00 33.54
N ARG A 190 32.95 21.26 33.74
CA ARG A 190 33.78 22.25 34.48
C ARG A 190 34.09 21.76 35.88
N GLU A 191 33.06 21.38 36.65
CA GLU A 191 33.23 20.88 38.04
C GLU A 191 34.17 19.66 38.07
N LYS A 192 33.95 18.70 37.17
CA LYS A 192 34.81 17.50 37.05
C LYS A 192 36.27 17.85 36.72
N LEU A 193 36.46 18.85 35.85
CA LEU A 193 37.80 19.31 35.48
C LEU A 193 38.50 19.97 36.67
N GLU A 194 37.82 20.86 37.41
CA GLU A 194 38.32 21.51 38.61
C GLU A 194 38.72 20.50 39.69
N GLN A 195 37.85 19.49 39.95
CA GLN A 195 38.16 18.42 40.88
C GLN A 195 39.38 17.60 40.47
N LYS A 196 39.46 17.21 39.22
CA LYS A 196 40.58 16.40 38.71
C LYS A 196 41.91 17.12 38.74
N VAL A 197 41.84 18.43 38.52
CA VAL A 197 43.01 19.31 38.65
C VAL A 197 43.48 19.39 40.09
N HIS A 198 42.56 19.56 41.04
CA HIS A 198 42.86 19.63 42.46
C HIS A 198 43.46 18.31 42.97
N GLU A 199 42.94 17.15 42.53
CA GLU A 199 43.51 15.83 42.87
C GLU A 199 44.91 15.59 42.36
N LEU A 200 45.24 16.11 41.15
CA LEU A 200 46.54 15.83 40.50
C LEU A 200 47.67 16.75 40.92
N LEU A 201 47.39 17.94 41.42
CA LEU A 201 48.36 19.00 41.57
C LEU A 201 48.62 19.48 43.02
N GLU A 202 48.10 18.77 44.04
CA GLU A 202 48.41 18.93 45.48
C GLU A 202 48.74 20.35 45.93
N ASP A 203 48.08 21.42 45.78
CA ASP A 203 48.41 22.82 46.16
C ASP A 203 49.08 23.71 45.10
N SER A 204 49.25 23.31 43.87
CA SER A 204 49.71 24.25 42.86
C SER A 204 48.54 25.07 42.34
N GLN A 205 48.62 26.41 42.39
CA GLN A 205 47.64 27.29 41.81
C GLN A 205 47.60 27.12 40.30
N ILE A 206 46.49 26.58 39.79
CA ILE A 206 46.23 26.60 38.36
C ILE A 206 45.60 27.95 37.99
N ASP A 207 46.04 28.45 36.86
CA ASP A 207 45.48 29.65 36.25
C ASP A 207 44.04 29.31 35.81
N ASP A 208 43.05 29.96 36.44
CA ASP A 208 41.62 29.83 36.11
C ASP A 208 41.34 30.04 34.61
N ASN A 209 42.19 30.86 33.94
CA ASN A 209 42.11 31.09 32.51
C ASN A 209 42.35 29.80 31.68
N ARG A 210 43.16 28.84 32.16
CA ARG A 210 43.37 27.55 31.47
C ARG A 210 42.16 26.65 31.59
N ILE A 211 41.55 26.59 32.76
CA ILE A 211 40.29 25.85 32.95
C ILE A 211 39.16 26.46 32.10
N ALA A 212 39.03 27.77 32.09
CA ALA A 212 38.07 28.48 31.28
C ALA A 212 38.26 28.21 29.78
N ALA A 213 39.51 28.23 29.30
CA ALA A 213 39.80 27.93 27.89
C ALA A 213 39.39 26.50 27.50
N GLU A 214 39.68 25.51 28.35
CA GLU A 214 39.29 24.11 28.10
C GLU A 214 37.78 23.92 28.13
N VAL A 215 37.08 24.56 29.04
CA VAL A 215 35.60 24.53 29.11
C VAL A 215 35.00 25.16 27.88
N ILE A 216 35.55 26.24 27.34
CA ILE A 216 35.09 26.86 26.10
C ILE A 216 35.26 25.91 24.92
N LEU A 217 36.45 25.29 24.78
CA LEU A 217 36.71 24.31 23.71
C LEU A 217 35.79 23.09 23.81
N PHE A 218 35.50 22.63 25.02
CA PHE A 218 34.57 21.54 25.24
C PHE A 218 33.13 21.97 24.87
N SER A 219 32.68 23.16 25.30
CA SER A 219 31.37 23.70 24.96
C SER A 219 31.15 23.82 23.45
N ASP A 220 32.14 24.33 22.72
CA ASP A 220 32.09 24.42 21.27
C ASP A 220 31.98 23.04 20.61
N LYS A 221 32.70 22.04 21.15
CA LYS A 221 32.67 20.67 20.62
C LYS A 221 31.33 19.98 20.77
N ILE A 222 30.62 20.20 21.89
CA ILE A 222 29.31 19.58 22.17
C ILE A 222 28.14 20.45 21.79
N CYS A 223 28.37 21.64 21.22
CA CYS A 223 27.29 22.55 20.79
C CYS A 223 26.41 21.88 19.73
N ASN A 224 25.12 21.78 20.05
CA ASN A 224 24.10 21.17 19.19
C ASN A 224 23.03 22.17 18.74
N ASP A 225 23.24 23.47 18.97
CA ASP A 225 22.23 24.51 18.75
C ASP A 225 21.73 24.54 17.29
N GLU A 226 22.63 24.35 16.34
CA GLU A 226 22.28 24.33 14.92
C GLU A 226 21.45 23.09 14.57
N GLU A 227 21.82 21.93 15.06
CA GLU A 227 21.16 20.66 14.82
C GLU A 227 19.77 20.61 15.47
N THR A 228 19.63 21.14 16.70
CA THR A 228 18.33 21.19 17.39
C THR A 228 17.35 22.13 16.67
N VAL A 229 17.80 23.33 16.27
CA VAL A 229 16.99 24.28 15.50
C VAL A 229 16.56 23.67 14.16
N ARG A 230 17.46 22.99 13.45
CA ARG A 230 17.13 22.31 12.20
C ARG A 230 16.13 21.18 12.43
N LEU A 231 16.33 20.36 13.47
CA LEU A 231 15.46 19.24 13.79
C LEU A 231 14.05 19.73 14.14
N HIS A 232 13.88 20.77 14.94
CA HIS A 232 12.59 21.44 15.18
C HIS A 232 11.94 21.91 13.87
N SER A 233 12.73 22.54 12.99
CA SER A 233 12.24 23.00 11.68
C SER A 233 11.75 21.83 10.81
N HIS A 234 12.47 20.71 10.80
CA HIS A 234 12.10 19.51 10.05
C HIS A 234 10.85 18.84 10.64
N ILE A 235 10.71 18.78 11.97
CA ILE A 235 9.51 18.29 12.65
C ILE A 235 8.28 19.09 12.24
N HIS A 236 8.35 20.42 12.32
CA HIS A 236 7.27 21.29 11.89
C HIS A 236 6.97 21.18 10.38
N GLY A 237 8.02 21.01 9.56
CA GLY A 237 7.88 20.74 8.13
C GLY A 237 7.11 19.44 7.87
N MET A 238 7.44 18.35 8.58
CA MET A 238 6.75 17.07 8.49
C MET A 238 5.28 17.18 8.93
N GLN A 239 4.99 17.89 10.02
CA GLN A 239 3.60 18.14 10.48
C GLN A 239 2.76 18.88 9.43
N LYS A 240 3.36 19.84 8.70
CA LYS A 240 2.70 20.52 7.57
C LYS A 240 2.45 19.59 6.39
N ILE A 241 3.43 18.76 6.03
CA ILE A 241 3.28 17.77 4.95
C ILE A 241 2.13 16.81 5.25
N LEU A 242 1.96 16.37 6.50
CA LEU A 242 0.86 15.51 6.93
C LEU A 242 -0.54 16.16 6.81
N GLN A 243 -0.60 17.45 6.57
CA GLN A 243 -1.85 18.18 6.30
C GLN A 243 -2.15 18.32 4.80
N GLU A 244 -1.20 17.95 3.92
CA GLU A 244 -1.39 17.92 2.47
C GLU A 244 -2.12 16.62 2.07
N SER A 245 -2.79 16.61 0.90
CA SER A 245 -3.65 15.48 0.47
C SER A 245 -2.99 14.51 -0.49
N GLU A 246 -2.01 14.95 -1.27
CA GLU A 246 -1.50 14.15 -2.39
C GLU A 246 0.03 14.14 -2.46
N GLY A 247 0.58 12.99 -2.86
CA GLY A 247 1.99 12.86 -3.23
C GLY A 247 2.99 13.03 -2.07
N ILE A 248 2.52 13.01 -0.81
CA ILE A 248 3.33 13.36 0.36
C ILE A 248 4.43 12.34 0.69
N GLY A 249 4.30 11.07 0.28
CA GLY A 249 5.23 10.01 0.70
C GLY A 249 6.70 10.31 0.42
N ARG A 250 7.04 10.87 -0.76
CA ARG A 250 8.44 11.24 -1.07
C ARG A 250 8.93 12.43 -0.24
N LYS A 251 8.05 13.41 0.02
CA LYS A 251 8.39 14.55 0.86
C LYS A 251 8.66 14.11 2.29
N MET A 252 7.81 13.17 2.79
CA MET A 252 7.98 12.59 4.12
C MET A 252 9.27 11.78 4.23
N ASP A 253 9.59 10.95 3.24
CA ASP A 253 10.81 10.16 3.20
C ASP A 253 12.06 11.05 3.23
N PHE A 254 12.09 12.10 2.41
CA PHE A 254 13.17 13.08 2.43
C PHE A 254 13.29 13.77 3.80
N MET A 255 12.17 14.23 4.37
CA MET A 255 12.17 14.90 5.66
C MET A 255 12.63 13.98 6.79
N ALA A 256 12.20 12.71 6.76
CA ALA A 256 12.66 11.70 7.73
C ALA A 256 14.17 11.44 7.64
N GLN A 257 14.75 11.45 6.43
CA GLN A 257 16.19 11.32 6.23
C GLN A 257 16.97 12.51 6.82
N GLU A 258 16.47 13.74 6.59
CA GLU A 258 17.09 14.95 7.19
C GLU A 258 16.97 14.93 8.72
N MET A 259 15.80 14.59 9.28
CA MET A 259 15.61 14.43 10.73
C MET A 259 16.58 13.40 11.32
N ASN A 260 16.73 12.25 10.66
CA ASN A 260 17.67 11.22 11.10
C ASN A 260 19.13 11.70 11.03
N ARG A 261 19.48 12.50 10.04
CA ARG A 261 20.81 13.10 9.92
C ARG A 261 21.12 14.03 11.09
N GLU A 262 20.22 14.97 11.42
CA GLU A 262 20.39 15.89 12.52
C GLU A 262 20.44 15.14 13.87
N ALA A 263 19.58 14.16 14.08
CA ALA A 263 19.59 13.31 15.27
C ALA A 263 20.90 12.54 15.45
N ASN A 264 21.47 12.00 14.38
CA ASN A 264 22.78 11.33 14.40
C ASN A 264 23.92 12.31 14.74
N THR A 265 23.86 13.54 14.24
CA THR A 265 24.85 14.56 14.53
C THR A 265 24.81 14.96 16.01
N ILE A 266 23.63 15.18 16.58
CA ILE A 266 23.43 15.44 18.01
C ILE A 266 24.04 14.29 18.84
N LEU A 267 23.73 13.05 18.48
CA LEU A 267 24.26 11.88 19.19
C LEU A 267 25.79 11.81 19.11
N SER A 268 26.39 12.08 17.96
CA SER A 268 27.84 12.03 17.77
C SER A 268 28.60 13.12 18.52
N LYS A 269 27.99 14.29 18.72
CA LYS A 269 28.53 15.39 19.50
C LYS A 269 28.31 15.21 21.01
N SER A 270 27.28 14.44 21.40
CA SER A 270 26.93 14.23 22.79
C SER A 270 27.98 13.37 23.53
N ASN A 271 28.42 13.88 24.70
CA ASN A 271 29.26 13.17 25.64
C ASN A 271 28.49 12.85 26.94
N ASP A 272 27.16 12.95 26.90
CA ASP A 272 26.28 12.78 28.04
C ASP A 272 25.45 11.50 27.91
N LEU A 273 25.38 10.69 28.97
CA LEU A 273 24.65 9.43 28.96
C LEU A 273 23.13 9.63 28.87
N GLU A 274 22.62 10.71 29.46
CA GLU A 274 21.18 11.01 29.43
C GLU A 274 20.76 11.41 28.01
N VAL A 275 21.51 12.27 27.33
CA VAL A 275 21.27 12.61 25.92
C VAL A 275 21.35 11.38 25.03
N SER A 276 22.34 10.50 25.27
CA SER A 276 22.47 9.24 24.52
C SER A 276 21.26 8.30 24.75
N ASN A 277 20.72 8.27 25.98
CA ASN A 277 19.55 7.46 26.33
C ASN A 277 18.22 8.02 25.79
N LEU A 278 18.15 9.30 25.41
CA LEU A 278 16.96 9.84 24.75
C LEU A 278 16.66 9.16 23.42
N SER A 279 17.66 8.49 22.84
CA SER A 279 17.53 7.61 21.68
C SER A 279 16.68 8.22 20.56
N LEU A 280 17.07 9.42 20.09
CA LEU A 280 16.39 10.13 19.00
C LEU A 280 16.31 9.30 17.72
N ILE A 281 17.20 8.29 17.59
CA ILE A 281 17.31 7.44 16.39
C ILE A 281 16.17 6.42 16.29
N HIS A 282 15.59 6.01 17.43
CA HIS A 282 14.56 4.94 17.45
C HIS A 282 13.12 5.44 17.24
N ILE A 283 12.97 6.69 16.90
CA ILE A 283 11.68 7.30 16.59
C ILE A 283 11.45 7.35 15.10
#